data_f1a7cafdfcd28e6227e793cb86788ed8
#
_entry.id   f1a7cafdfcd28e6227e793cb86788ed8
#
_cell.length_a   1.000
_cell.length_b   1.000
_cell.length_c   1.000
_cell.angle_alpha   90.00
_cell.angle_beta   90.00
_cell.angle_gamma   90.00
#
_symmetry.space_group_name_H-M   'P 1'
#
loop_
_entity.id
_entity.type
_entity.pdbx_description
1 polymer ?
#
loop_
_entity_poly.entity_id
_entity_poly.type
_entity_poly.pdbx_seq_one_letter_code
_entity_poly.pdbx_strand_id
1 'polypeptide(L)'
;MVQLLEVKESEQSKDWSAVASSLSEKLAETAVERDAKAGIPDLEVQLLRESGLLPLVVPKEYGGIGATWAEALKIVQELSKADGSIGQLYGNHLNLTALAHGSGTPEQKDRYYQQTAQNNLFWANAINTRDTRLKISPDGENFRVNGVKSFGTGVAVADLRVFSAVQDGVELPIFFVIPKDREGVVSNQDWDNIG
;
A
#
# COMPACT_ATOMS: atom_id res chain seq x y z
N MET A 1 3.13 38.07 -40.24
CA MET A 1 2.20 37.14 -39.53
C MET A 1 2.96 36.53 -38.37
N VAL A 2 2.78 37.12 -37.18
CA VAL A 2 3.50 36.70 -35.96
C VAL A 2 2.67 35.60 -35.34
N GLN A 3 3.22 34.38 -35.24
CA GLN A 3 2.59 33.25 -34.62
C GLN A 3 2.77 33.41 -33.10
N LEU A 4 1.67 33.71 -32.40
CA LEU A 4 1.63 33.70 -30.92
C LEU A 4 1.86 32.27 -30.46
N LEU A 5 3.00 32.05 -29.82
CA LEU A 5 3.24 30.84 -29.06
C LEU A 5 2.33 30.88 -27.80
N GLU A 6 1.30 30.04 -27.80
CA GLU A 6 0.54 29.76 -26.58
C GLU A 6 1.50 29.19 -25.52
N VAL A 7 1.78 29.98 -24.50
CA VAL A 7 2.44 29.51 -23.31
C VAL A 7 1.44 28.59 -22.60
N LYS A 8 1.68 27.26 -22.64
CA LYS A 8 0.97 26.33 -21.80
C LYS A 8 1.17 26.79 -20.36
N GLU A 9 0.05 27.10 -19.69
CA GLU A 9 0.05 27.31 -18.25
C GLU A 9 0.80 26.15 -17.59
N SER A 10 1.83 26.47 -16.82
CA SER A 10 2.56 25.50 -16.02
C SER A 10 1.55 24.88 -15.04
N GLU A 11 1.28 23.59 -15.16
CA GLU A 11 0.58 22.84 -14.11
C GLU A 11 1.32 23.13 -12.79
N GLN A 12 0.66 23.89 -11.93
CA GLN A 12 1.20 24.22 -10.62
C GLN A 12 1.40 22.88 -9.88
N SER A 13 2.65 22.47 -9.67
CA SER A 13 2.95 21.22 -9.00
C SER A 13 2.27 21.23 -7.61
N LYS A 14 1.36 20.30 -7.37
CA LYS A 14 0.64 20.17 -6.10
C LYS A 14 1.66 20.03 -4.96
N ASP A 15 1.52 20.84 -3.92
CA ASP A 15 2.36 20.73 -2.73
C ASP A 15 1.90 19.53 -1.87
N TRP A 16 2.57 18.41 -2.05
CA TRP A 16 2.25 17.18 -1.33
C TRP A 16 2.55 17.25 0.17
N SER A 17 3.45 18.14 0.61
CA SER A 17 3.70 18.39 2.03
C SER A 17 2.51 19.10 2.68
N ALA A 18 1.93 20.08 2.00
CA ALA A 18 0.71 20.76 2.47
C ALA A 18 -0.49 19.80 2.51
N VAL A 19 -0.61 18.90 1.51
CA VAL A 19 -1.64 17.85 1.51
C VAL A 19 -1.49 16.91 2.70
N ALA A 20 -0.25 16.47 2.98
CA ALA A 20 0.02 15.59 4.13
C ALA A 20 -0.28 16.29 5.46
N SER A 21 0.07 17.58 5.61
CA SER A 21 -0.22 18.34 6.83
C SER A 21 -1.73 18.47 7.07
N SER A 22 -2.49 18.81 6.03
CA SER A 22 -3.96 18.89 6.14
C SER A 22 -4.60 17.54 6.45
N LEU A 23 -4.08 16.45 5.89
CA LEU A 23 -4.53 15.11 6.23
C LEU A 23 -4.18 14.73 7.67
N SER A 24 -2.97 15.06 8.12
CA SER A 24 -2.49 14.83 9.49
C SER A 24 -3.42 15.51 10.51
N GLU A 25 -3.82 16.76 10.27
CA GLU A 25 -4.77 17.48 11.12
C GLU A 25 -6.11 16.72 11.24
N LYS A 26 -6.67 16.26 10.13
CA LYS A 26 -7.92 15.49 10.12
C LYS A 26 -7.78 14.15 10.86
N LEU A 27 -6.65 13.46 10.70
CA LEU A 27 -6.40 12.20 11.39
C LEU A 27 -6.27 12.40 12.91
N ALA A 28 -5.68 13.52 13.35
CA ALA A 28 -5.52 13.86 14.75
C ALA A 28 -6.86 14.06 15.48
N GLU A 29 -7.89 14.55 14.80
CA GLU A 29 -9.21 14.83 15.41
C GLU A 29 -9.83 13.61 16.08
N THR A 30 -9.58 12.42 15.55
CA THR A 30 -10.21 11.18 16.04
C THR A 30 -9.20 10.13 16.51
N ALA A 31 -7.89 10.42 16.49
CA ALA A 31 -6.83 9.44 16.77
C ALA A 31 -6.98 8.77 18.15
N VAL A 32 -7.21 9.57 19.21
CA VAL A 32 -7.39 9.08 20.58
C VAL A 32 -8.63 8.19 20.71
N GLU A 33 -9.73 8.57 20.06
CA GLU A 33 -10.97 7.79 20.09
C GLU A 33 -10.81 6.45 19.36
N ARG A 34 -10.11 6.46 18.22
CA ARG A 34 -9.82 5.24 17.44
C ARG A 34 -8.92 4.28 18.22
N ASP A 35 -7.87 4.81 18.85
CA ASP A 35 -6.97 4.02 19.67
C ASP A 35 -7.72 3.32 20.81
N ALA A 36 -8.58 4.04 21.51
CA ALA A 36 -9.38 3.49 22.60
C ALA A 36 -10.43 2.46 22.14
N LYS A 37 -11.02 2.64 20.95
CA LYS A 37 -12.06 1.73 20.43
C LYS A 37 -11.50 0.52 19.71
N ALA A 38 -10.27 0.59 19.25
CA ALA A 38 -9.69 -0.31 18.26
C ALA A 38 -10.55 -0.38 16.98
N GLY A 39 -10.23 -1.26 16.04
CA GLY A 39 -11.03 -1.54 14.87
C GLY A 39 -10.28 -1.40 13.55
N ILE A 40 -11.05 -1.43 12.46
CA ILE A 40 -10.51 -1.38 11.10
C ILE A 40 -10.50 0.08 10.63
N PRO A 41 -9.37 0.59 10.09
CA PRO A 41 -9.21 1.99 9.71
C PRO A 41 -9.79 2.29 8.31
N ASP A 42 -11.07 1.96 8.07
CA ASP A 42 -11.71 2.15 6.77
C ASP A 42 -11.78 3.64 6.37
N LEU A 43 -12.16 4.50 7.31
CA LEU A 43 -12.28 5.94 7.07
C LEU A 43 -10.90 6.59 6.81
N GLU A 44 -9.89 6.19 7.56
CA GLU A 44 -8.54 6.72 7.45
C GLU A 44 -7.89 6.32 6.11
N VAL A 45 -8.10 5.09 5.67
CA VAL A 45 -7.64 4.65 4.34
C VAL A 45 -8.41 5.37 3.23
N GLN A 46 -9.70 5.65 3.44
CA GLN A 46 -10.48 6.47 2.50
C GLN A 46 -9.94 7.90 2.43
N LEU A 47 -9.60 8.52 3.55
CA LEU A 47 -8.96 9.85 3.59
C LEU A 47 -7.61 9.86 2.86
N LEU A 48 -6.78 8.83 3.06
CA LEU A 48 -5.55 8.64 2.30
C LEU A 48 -5.81 8.57 0.80
N ARG A 49 -6.84 7.85 0.38
CA ARG A 49 -7.26 7.70 -1.01
C ARG A 49 -7.69 9.05 -1.60
N GLU A 50 -8.54 9.77 -0.91
CA GLU A 50 -9.06 11.08 -1.33
C GLU A 50 -7.98 12.18 -1.37
N SER A 51 -6.94 12.07 -0.55
CA SER A 51 -5.81 13.00 -0.58
C SER A 51 -5.01 12.93 -1.88
N GLY A 52 -5.05 11.77 -2.56
CA GLY A 52 -4.25 11.47 -3.75
C GLY A 52 -2.83 11.03 -3.43
N LEU A 53 -2.51 10.69 -2.17
CA LEU A 53 -1.17 10.28 -1.76
C LEU A 53 -0.83 8.81 -2.05
N LEU A 54 -1.80 7.97 -2.43
CA LEU A 54 -1.52 6.56 -2.67
C LEU A 54 -0.48 6.31 -3.79
N PRO A 55 -0.54 6.96 -4.95
CA PRO A 55 0.47 6.76 -5.99
C PRO A 55 1.75 7.59 -5.78
N LEU A 56 2.09 7.96 -4.53
CA LEU A 56 3.19 8.89 -4.23
C LEU A 56 4.54 8.45 -4.84
N VAL A 57 4.91 7.19 -4.66
CA VAL A 57 6.20 6.64 -5.14
C VAL A 57 6.09 5.98 -6.52
N VAL A 58 4.90 5.89 -7.08
CA VAL A 58 4.71 5.38 -8.46
C VAL A 58 5.32 6.39 -9.43
N PRO A 59 6.18 5.95 -10.37
CA PRO A 59 6.80 6.85 -11.34
C PRO A 59 5.77 7.57 -12.24
N LYS A 60 6.12 8.78 -12.68
CA LYS A 60 5.23 9.65 -13.49
C LYS A 60 4.80 9.01 -14.79
N GLU A 61 5.66 8.23 -15.43
CA GLU A 61 5.36 7.50 -16.66
C GLU A 61 4.21 6.49 -16.51
N TYR A 62 3.90 6.07 -15.27
CA TYR A 62 2.75 5.21 -14.95
C TYR A 62 1.53 5.97 -14.40
N GLY A 63 1.59 7.31 -14.39
CA GLY A 63 0.53 8.17 -13.84
C GLY A 63 0.64 8.44 -12.35
N GLY A 64 1.77 8.09 -11.73
CA GLY A 64 2.06 8.39 -10.34
C GLY A 64 2.64 9.80 -10.11
N ILE A 65 2.95 10.09 -8.85
CA ILE A 65 3.54 11.37 -8.45
C ILE A 65 5.05 11.39 -8.69
N GLY A 66 5.70 10.24 -8.57
CA GLY A 66 7.15 10.09 -8.78
C GLY A 66 7.98 10.76 -7.70
N ALA A 67 7.47 10.81 -6.47
CA ALA A 67 8.21 11.35 -5.35
C ALA A 67 9.43 10.49 -5.01
N THR A 68 10.48 11.14 -4.55
CA THR A 68 11.66 10.45 -4.01
C THR A 68 11.35 9.80 -2.66
N TRP A 69 12.13 8.81 -2.26
CA TRP A 69 12.00 8.20 -0.93
C TRP A 69 12.21 9.20 0.21
N ALA A 70 13.07 10.21 0.02
CA ALA A 70 13.27 11.26 1.00
C ALA A 70 11.99 12.12 1.22
N GLU A 71 11.26 12.43 0.15
CA GLU A 71 9.97 13.11 0.21
C GLU A 71 8.90 12.20 0.80
N ALA A 72 8.83 10.96 0.36
CA ALA A 72 7.88 9.97 0.85
C ALA A 72 7.99 9.75 2.37
N LEU A 73 9.22 9.62 2.89
CA LEU A 73 9.45 9.44 4.32
C LEU A 73 9.07 10.68 5.15
N LYS A 74 9.23 11.89 4.61
CA LYS A 74 8.74 13.11 5.28
C LYS A 74 7.21 13.11 5.39
N ILE A 75 6.51 12.65 4.36
CA ILE A 75 5.04 12.52 4.38
C ILE A 75 4.62 11.46 5.39
N VAL A 76 5.27 10.28 5.40
CA VAL A 76 5.03 9.26 6.43
C VAL A 76 5.23 9.82 7.84
N GLN A 77 6.31 10.56 8.05
CA GLN A 77 6.60 11.21 9.33
C GLN A 77 5.51 12.21 9.72
N GLU A 78 5.00 13.00 8.77
CA GLU A 78 3.94 13.97 9.01
C GLU A 78 2.64 13.29 9.48
N LEU A 79 2.21 12.25 8.77
CA LEU A 79 1.04 11.48 9.15
C LEU A 79 1.20 10.76 10.49
N SER A 80 2.42 10.26 10.78
CA SER A 80 2.73 9.56 12.02
C SER A 80 2.68 10.45 13.26
N LYS A 81 2.81 11.77 13.12
CA LYS A 81 2.64 12.71 14.24
C LYS A 81 1.22 12.71 14.77
N ALA A 82 0.24 12.55 13.88
CA ALA A 82 -1.16 12.50 14.23
C ALA A 82 -1.60 11.11 14.69
N ASP A 83 -1.15 10.08 13.96
CA ASP A 83 -1.52 8.69 14.20
C ASP A 83 -0.40 7.76 13.70
N GLY A 84 0.32 7.15 14.66
CA GLY A 84 1.42 6.23 14.36
C GLY A 84 0.97 4.96 13.62
N SER A 85 -0.25 4.48 13.88
CA SER A 85 -0.82 3.31 13.20
C SER A 85 -1.10 3.60 11.73
N ILE A 86 -1.65 4.78 11.42
CA ILE A 86 -1.90 5.20 10.03
C ILE A 86 -0.57 5.49 9.32
N GLY A 87 0.40 6.10 10.01
CA GLY A 87 1.75 6.26 9.47
C GLY A 87 2.41 4.94 9.11
N GLN A 88 2.28 3.91 9.96
CA GLN A 88 2.75 2.54 9.70
C GLN A 88 2.04 1.91 8.50
N LEU A 89 0.72 2.02 8.42
CA LEU A 89 -0.07 1.53 7.29
C LEU A 89 0.37 2.18 5.98
N TYR A 90 0.50 3.49 5.96
CA TYR A 90 0.90 4.23 4.77
C TYR A 90 2.34 3.96 4.37
N GLY A 91 3.27 3.89 5.31
CA GLY A 91 4.66 3.51 5.05
C GLY A 91 4.79 2.12 4.43
N ASN A 92 4.02 1.14 4.94
CA ASN A 92 3.93 -0.20 4.34
C ASN A 92 3.38 -0.14 2.91
N HIS A 93 2.29 0.61 2.69
CA HIS A 93 1.71 0.78 1.36
C HIS A 93 2.74 1.27 0.34
N LEU A 94 3.50 2.33 0.66
CA LEU A 94 4.53 2.87 -0.22
C LEU A 94 5.62 1.84 -0.54
N ASN A 95 6.09 1.12 0.49
CA ASN A 95 7.10 0.07 0.31
C ASN A 95 6.59 -1.06 -0.59
N LEU A 96 5.36 -1.52 -0.37
CA LEU A 96 4.77 -2.61 -1.14
C LEU A 96 4.46 -2.22 -2.59
N THR A 97 4.04 -0.99 -2.83
CA THR A 97 3.85 -0.44 -4.17
C THR A 97 5.15 -0.49 -4.97
N ALA A 98 6.28 -0.21 -4.32
CA ALA A 98 7.59 -0.27 -4.95
C ALA A 98 8.18 -1.70 -5.03
N LEU A 99 7.60 -2.69 -4.35
CA LEU A 99 8.16 -4.05 -4.27
C LEU A 99 8.34 -4.69 -5.66
N ALA A 100 7.37 -4.51 -6.55
CA ALA A 100 7.43 -5.06 -7.91
C ALA A 100 8.57 -4.47 -8.75
N HIS A 101 9.07 -3.28 -8.42
CA HIS A 101 10.23 -2.68 -9.08
C HIS A 101 11.52 -3.48 -8.83
N GLY A 102 11.72 -3.95 -7.59
CA GLY A 102 12.93 -4.68 -7.21
C GLY A 102 12.83 -6.20 -7.35
N SER A 103 11.62 -6.77 -7.36
CA SER A 103 11.40 -8.22 -7.22
C SER A 103 10.47 -8.82 -8.27
N GLY A 104 9.77 -8.00 -9.06
CA GLY A 104 8.87 -8.46 -10.10
C GLY A 104 9.51 -8.52 -11.49
N THR A 105 8.81 -9.18 -12.44
CA THR A 105 9.16 -9.07 -13.85
C THR A 105 8.81 -7.67 -14.38
N PRO A 106 9.36 -7.22 -15.53
CA PRO A 106 8.98 -5.95 -16.14
C PRO A 106 7.46 -5.81 -16.31
N GLU A 107 6.78 -6.86 -16.76
CA GLU A 107 5.33 -6.88 -16.98
C GLU A 107 4.55 -6.76 -15.66
N GLN A 108 5.04 -7.39 -14.59
CA GLN A 108 4.45 -7.27 -13.26
C GLN A 108 4.60 -5.86 -12.72
N LYS A 109 5.80 -5.27 -12.85
CA LYS A 109 6.08 -3.90 -12.46
C LYS A 109 5.14 -2.92 -13.18
N ASP A 110 5.08 -3.00 -14.52
CA ASP A 110 4.27 -2.11 -15.35
C ASP A 110 2.78 -2.22 -14.96
N ARG A 111 2.27 -3.46 -14.84
CA ARG A 111 0.90 -3.72 -14.43
C ARG A 111 0.57 -3.13 -13.07
N TYR A 112 1.38 -3.41 -12.05
CA TYR A 112 1.08 -2.96 -10.69
C TYR A 112 1.20 -1.45 -10.52
N TYR A 113 2.16 -0.80 -11.16
CA TYR A 113 2.27 0.64 -11.13
C TYR A 113 1.08 1.31 -11.82
N GLN A 114 0.72 0.86 -13.02
CA GLN A 114 -0.43 1.38 -13.75
C GLN A 114 -1.73 1.20 -12.96
N GLN A 115 -1.99 -0.02 -12.46
CA GLN A 115 -3.20 -0.28 -11.68
C GLN A 115 -3.27 0.54 -10.41
N THR A 116 -2.15 0.70 -9.70
CA THR A 116 -2.10 1.49 -8.47
C THR A 116 -2.42 2.96 -8.74
N ALA A 117 -1.83 3.55 -9.79
CA ALA A 117 -2.07 4.94 -10.12
C ALA A 117 -3.48 5.18 -10.67
N GLN A 118 -3.96 4.34 -11.61
CA GLN A 118 -5.24 4.51 -12.28
C GLN A 118 -6.44 4.25 -11.38
N ASN A 119 -6.34 3.25 -10.50
CA ASN A 119 -7.44 2.82 -9.64
C ASN A 119 -7.24 3.24 -8.17
N ASN A 120 -6.19 4.00 -7.87
CA ASN A 120 -5.87 4.51 -6.54
C ASN A 120 -5.87 3.39 -5.49
N LEU A 121 -5.16 2.27 -5.79
CA LEU A 121 -5.18 1.05 -4.98
C LEU A 121 -4.34 1.18 -3.71
N PHE A 122 -4.87 0.70 -2.60
CA PHE A 122 -4.17 0.57 -1.34
C PHE A 122 -3.56 -0.84 -1.18
N TRP A 123 -2.29 -0.88 -0.81
CA TRP A 123 -1.52 -2.12 -0.63
C TRP A 123 -1.31 -2.43 0.85
N ALA A 124 -1.38 -3.70 1.20
CA ALA A 124 -1.05 -4.19 2.53
C ALA A 124 -0.33 -5.54 2.47
N ASN A 125 0.16 -6.02 3.59
CA ASN A 125 0.92 -7.26 3.62
C ASN A 125 0.61 -8.14 4.83
N ALA A 126 0.87 -9.44 4.64
CA ALA A 126 1.12 -10.43 5.68
C ALA A 126 2.43 -11.16 5.35
N ILE A 127 3.52 -10.39 5.31
CA ILE A 127 4.87 -10.89 5.03
C ILE A 127 5.56 -11.22 6.35
N ASN A 128 5.73 -12.51 6.61
CA ASN A 128 6.58 -13.03 7.66
C ASN A 128 7.25 -14.30 7.13
N THR A 129 8.48 -14.19 6.69
CA THR A 129 9.22 -15.32 6.09
C THR A 129 9.58 -16.41 7.09
N ARG A 130 9.54 -16.12 8.39
CA ARG A 130 9.75 -17.11 9.46
C ARG A 130 8.48 -17.91 9.78
N ASP A 131 7.31 -17.40 9.42
CA ASP A 131 6.05 -18.10 9.56
C ASP A 131 5.81 -19.00 8.35
N THR A 132 6.01 -20.28 8.52
CA THR A 132 5.92 -21.31 7.48
C THR A 132 4.56 -21.97 7.35
N ARG A 133 3.54 -21.48 8.08
CA ARG A 133 2.20 -22.08 8.09
C ARG A 133 1.41 -21.87 6.79
N LEU A 134 1.76 -20.86 5.99
CA LEU A 134 1.18 -20.65 4.66
C LEU A 134 2.01 -21.39 3.63
N LYS A 135 1.37 -22.33 2.92
CA LYS A 135 1.98 -23.16 1.89
C LYS A 135 1.47 -22.75 0.51
N ILE A 136 2.37 -22.80 -0.48
CA ILE A 136 2.02 -22.63 -1.89
C ILE A 136 2.53 -23.85 -2.66
N SER A 137 1.74 -24.36 -3.59
CA SER A 137 2.09 -25.49 -4.45
C SER A 137 1.56 -25.29 -5.86
N PRO A 138 2.25 -25.79 -6.90
CA PRO A 138 1.72 -25.82 -8.27
C PRO A 138 0.38 -26.57 -8.34
N ASP A 139 -0.54 -26.06 -9.16
CA ASP A 139 -1.85 -26.66 -9.44
C ASP A 139 -2.19 -26.41 -10.93
N GLY A 140 -1.66 -27.24 -11.81
CA GLY A 140 -1.67 -27.03 -13.26
C GLY A 140 -0.89 -25.79 -13.66
N GLU A 141 -1.52 -24.86 -14.36
CA GLU A 141 -0.96 -23.55 -14.74
C GLU A 141 -1.08 -22.51 -13.61
N ASN A 142 -1.70 -22.86 -12.52
CA ASN A 142 -1.96 -22.01 -11.37
C ASN A 142 -1.18 -22.46 -10.13
N PHE A 143 -1.45 -21.79 -9.01
CA PHE A 143 -0.95 -22.18 -7.71
C PHE A 143 -2.10 -22.33 -6.73
N ARG A 144 -1.98 -23.33 -5.87
CA ARG A 144 -2.82 -23.51 -4.70
C ARG A 144 -2.12 -22.94 -3.49
N VAL A 145 -2.83 -22.08 -2.76
CA VAL A 145 -2.35 -21.51 -1.51
C VAL A 145 -3.25 -21.97 -0.37
N ASN A 146 -2.66 -22.50 0.70
CA ASN A 146 -3.40 -22.98 1.85
C ASN A 146 -2.62 -22.72 3.15
N GLY A 147 -3.32 -22.32 4.21
CA GLY A 147 -2.74 -22.05 5.51
C GLY A 147 -3.14 -20.71 6.10
N VAL A 148 -2.32 -20.18 6.97
CA VAL A 148 -2.59 -18.96 7.73
C VAL A 148 -1.35 -18.08 7.84
N LYS A 149 -1.56 -16.78 7.91
CA LYS A 149 -0.56 -15.77 8.28
C LYS A 149 -1.08 -14.93 9.42
N SER A 150 -0.20 -14.53 10.32
CA SER A 150 -0.47 -13.56 11.37
C SER A 150 0.24 -12.24 11.08
N PHE A 151 -0.11 -11.19 11.82
CA PHE A 151 0.47 -9.84 11.69
C PHE A 151 0.26 -9.25 10.29
N GLY A 152 -0.97 -9.36 9.79
CA GLY A 152 -1.37 -8.82 8.49
C GLY A 152 -1.69 -7.34 8.55
N THR A 153 -0.66 -6.48 8.55
CA THR A 153 -0.83 -5.01 8.62
C THR A 153 -1.65 -4.49 7.45
N GLY A 154 -2.85 -3.97 7.75
CA GLY A 154 -3.75 -3.35 6.78
C GLY A 154 -4.51 -4.31 5.85
N VAL A 155 -4.37 -5.63 6.01
CA VAL A 155 -4.99 -6.61 5.08
C VAL A 155 -6.52 -6.54 5.03
N ALA A 156 -7.18 -6.05 6.09
CA ALA A 156 -8.63 -5.92 6.13
C ALA A 156 -9.14 -4.85 5.16
N VAL A 157 -8.38 -3.76 4.94
CA VAL A 157 -8.77 -2.60 4.14
C VAL A 157 -8.11 -2.50 2.77
N ALA A 158 -7.09 -3.34 2.50
CA ALA A 158 -6.30 -3.25 1.28
C ALA A 158 -7.02 -3.82 0.05
N ASP A 159 -6.80 -3.20 -1.10
CA ASP A 159 -7.22 -3.70 -2.41
C ASP A 159 -6.29 -4.81 -2.90
N LEU A 160 -4.98 -4.67 -2.66
CA LEU A 160 -3.96 -5.64 -2.99
C LEU A 160 -3.19 -6.05 -1.73
N ARG A 161 -3.05 -7.36 -1.53
CA ARG A 161 -2.44 -7.96 -0.35
C ARG A 161 -1.24 -8.80 -0.75
N VAL A 162 -0.07 -8.48 -0.19
CA VAL A 162 1.17 -9.23 -0.44
C VAL A 162 1.37 -10.24 0.67
N PHE A 163 1.61 -11.49 0.29
CA PHE A 163 1.89 -12.59 1.21
C PHE A 163 3.26 -13.20 0.92
N SER A 164 3.84 -13.84 1.96
CA SER A 164 4.94 -14.78 1.79
C SER A 164 4.48 -16.18 2.14
N ALA A 165 4.78 -17.16 1.30
CA ALA A 165 4.51 -18.58 1.56
C ALA A 165 5.77 -19.42 1.33
N VAL A 166 5.74 -20.66 1.84
CA VAL A 166 6.79 -21.64 1.57
C VAL A 166 6.26 -22.71 0.60
N GLN A 167 7.15 -23.15 -0.29
CA GLN A 167 6.91 -24.27 -1.20
C GLN A 167 7.88 -25.38 -0.87
N ASP A 168 7.39 -26.60 -0.78
CA ASP A 168 8.24 -27.75 -0.47
C ASP A 168 9.31 -27.95 -1.59
N GLY A 169 10.55 -28.11 -1.17
CA GLY A 169 11.68 -28.22 -2.09
C GLY A 169 12.24 -26.88 -2.60
N VAL A 170 11.67 -25.75 -2.19
CA VAL A 170 12.17 -24.41 -2.50
C VAL A 170 12.68 -23.75 -1.23
N GLU A 171 13.95 -23.36 -1.22
CA GLU A 171 14.60 -22.81 -0.04
C GLU A 171 14.10 -21.41 0.34
N LEU A 172 13.87 -20.56 -0.67
CA LEU A 172 13.44 -19.19 -0.45
C LEU A 172 11.89 -19.06 -0.41
N PRO A 173 11.37 -18.17 0.42
CA PRO A 173 9.93 -17.90 0.44
C PRO A 173 9.47 -17.30 -0.89
N ILE A 174 8.27 -17.67 -1.30
CA ILE A 174 7.61 -17.14 -2.49
C ILE A 174 6.73 -15.97 -2.05
N PHE A 175 6.89 -14.84 -2.73
CA PHE A 175 6.03 -13.66 -2.56
C PHE A 175 4.98 -13.64 -3.67
N PHE A 176 3.75 -13.33 -3.30
CA PHE A 176 2.65 -13.22 -4.26
C PHE A 176 1.63 -12.19 -3.83
N VAL A 177 0.86 -11.69 -4.80
CA VAL A 177 -0.16 -10.65 -4.58
C VAL A 177 -1.54 -11.26 -4.78
N ILE A 178 -2.44 -10.98 -3.83
CA ILE A 178 -3.84 -11.38 -3.91
C ILE A 178 -4.73 -10.13 -3.88
N PRO A 179 -5.68 -9.95 -4.81
CA PRO A 179 -6.68 -8.89 -4.72
C PRO A 179 -7.67 -9.13 -3.57
N LYS A 180 -8.33 -8.05 -3.13
CA LYS A 180 -9.25 -8.03 -1.98
C LYS A 180 -10.39 -9.04 -2.11
N ASP A 181 -10.93 -9.17 -3.30
CA ASP A 181 -12.10 -9.98 -3.65
C ASP A 181 -11.78 -11.45 -3.98
N ARG A 182 -10.51 -11.86 -3.80
CA ARG A 182 -10.12 -13.25 -4.05
C ARG A 182 -10.86 -14.19 -3.12
N GLU A 183 -11.66 -15.08 -3.70
CA GLU A 183 -12.36 -16.13 -2.97
C GLU A 183 -11.41 -17.03 -2.17
N GLY A 184 -11.85 -17.47 -0.99
CA GLY A 184 -11.09 -18.33 -0.09
C GLY A 184 -10.12 -17.59 0.84
N VAL A 185 -10.05 -16.26 0.78
CA VAL A 185 -9.23 -15.45 1.71
C VAL A 185 -10.10 -14.83 2.78
N VAL A 186 -9.81 -15.16 4.05
CA VAL A 186 -10.53 -14.66 5.22
C VAL A 186 -9.58 -13.85 6.10
N SER A 187 -10.02 -12.67 6.54
CA SER A 187 -9.37 -11.88 7.58
C SER A 187 -10.12 -12.08 8.89
N ASN A 188 -9.44 -12.63 9.91
CA ASN A 188 -10.09 -13.01 11.18
C ASN A 188 -10.40 -11.83 12.09
N GLN A 189 -9.73 -10.68 11.90
CA GLN A 189 -9.88 -9.50 12.76
C GLN A 189 -9.61 -9.81 14.25
N ASP A 190 -8.63 -10.67 14.51
CA ASP A 190 -8.28 -11.22 15.80
C ASP A 190 -7.05 -10.54 16.43
N TRP A 191 -6.77 -9.30 16.02
CA TRP A 191 -5.68 -8.51 16.58
C TRP A 191 -6.04 -8.05 18.00
N ASP A 192 -5.24 -8.50 18.97
CA ASP A 192 -5.42 -8.21 20.40
C ASP A 192 -4.04 -8.06 21.08
N ASN A 193 -3.17 -7.26 20.51
CA ASN A 193 -1.85 -6.96 21.05
C ASN A 193 -1.76 -5.51 21.52
N ILE A 194 -0.87 -5.27 22.48
CA ILE A 194 -0.55 -3.93 22.94
C ILE A 194 0.22 -3.19 21.82
N GLY A 195 -0.29 -2.05 21.38
CA GLY A 195 0.33 -1.20 20.35
C GLY A 195 -0.20 -1.37 18.96
#